data_a0acb3f2e913074a58bd9defaa3f4849
#
_entry.id   a0acb3f2e913074a58bd9defaa3f4849
#
_cell.length_a   1.000
_cell.length_b   1.000
_cell.length_c   1.000
_cell.angle_alpha   90.00
_cell.angle_beta   90.00
_cell.angle_gamma   90.00
#
_symmetry.space_group_name_H-M   'P 1'
#
loop_
_entity.id
_entity.type
_entity.pdbx_description
1 polymer ?
#
loop_
_entity_poly.entity_id
_entity_poly.type
_entity_poly.pdbx_seq_one_letter_code
_entity_poly.pdbx_strand_id
1 'polypeptide(L)'
;MFVVITRNFPPDVGGIQSLMEGLSKSLADHGSVKVFADEYTNCEDYDYNSELDITRVKGFKVFRKFRKAFLINEYLKNNIIKSIYFDHWKSIEHIKFEYLEKFPSFCLIHSKEINHPIGSALHARMSKAFKKTKFIIANSKYTKDLAIRMNIEDKKIHIINPGTNYPIEIGKEQKKRAKEIFGDSFPKIITVARLDKRKSHQNVLMTIKNLIPSYPDIKYVCIGSGDE
;
A
#
# COMPACT_ATOMS: atom_id res chain seq x y z
N MET A 1 17.45 -8.57 -11.47
CA MET A 1 16.84 -7.26 -11.14
C MET A 1 15.38 -7.46 -10.78
N PHE A 2 14.87 -6.74 -9.79
CA PHE A 2 13.46 -6.70 -9.42
C PHE A 2 12.80 -5.46 -10.01
N VAL A 3 11.53 -5.57 -10.43
CA VAL A 3 10.76 -4.43 -10.93
C VAL A 3 9.53 -4.22 -10.08
N VAL A 4 9.39 -3.04 -9.50
CA VAL A 4 8.25 -2.65 -8.66
C VAL A 4 7.43 -1.61 -9.41
N ILE A 5 6.15 -1.88 -9.59
CA ILE A 5 5.22 -1.05 -10.35
C ILE A 5 4.10 -0.61 -9.40
N THR A 6 4.13 0.65 -9.05
CA THR A 6 3.18 1.21 -8.08
C THR A 6 2.52 2.48 -8.60
N ARG A 7 1.32 2.75 -8.12
CA ARG A 7 0.61 4.00 -8.39
C ARG A 7 0.93 5.03 -7.31
N ASN A 8 1.14 4.57 -6.10
CA ASN A 8 1.35 5.40 -4.94
C ASN A 8 2.71 5.04 -4.30
N PHE A 9 3.59 6.01 -4.19
CA PHE A 9 4.93 5.84 -3.63
C PHE A 9 5.33 7.10 -2.86
N PRO A 10 6.20 7.02 -1.84
CA PRO A 10 6.67 8.23 -1.16
C PRO A 10 7.16 9.32 -2.14
N PRO A 11 7.04 10.61 -1.78
CA PRO A 11 6.73 11.16 -0.46
C PRO A 11 5.23 11.19 -0.12
N ASP A 12 4.33 10.68 -0.98
CA ASP A 12 2.92 10.53 -0.64
C ASP A 12 2.78 9.62 0.59
N VAL A 13 1.90 9.99 1.54
CA VAL A 13 1.77 9.35 2.85
C VAL A 13 0.58 8.40 2.87
N GLY A 14 0.84 7.14 3.21
CA GLY A 14 -0.21 6.13 3.36
C GLY A 14 0.33 4.71 3.48
N GLY A 15 -0.54 3.78 3.87
CA GLY A 15 -0.15 2.39 4.11
C GLY A 15 0.39 1.67 2.88
N ILE A 16 -0.15 1.96 1.68
CA ILE A 16 0.33 1.35 0.43
C ILE A 16 1.69 1.92 0.05
N GLN A 17 1.89 3.23 0.22
CA GLN A 17 3.15 3.91 -0.05
C GLN A 17 4.28 3.33 0.80
N SER A 18 4.06 3.27 2.12
CA SER A 18 5.04 2.69 3.06
C SER A 18 5.29 1.21 2.79
N LEU A 19 4.26 0.45 2.43
CA LEU A 19 4.41 -0.97 2.08
C LEU A 19 5.26 -1.16 0.82
N MET A 20 4.99 -0.38 -0.23
CA MET A 20 5.74 -0.50 -1.50
C MET A 20 7.18 -0.01 -1.37
N GLU A 21 7.41 1.02 -0.54
CA GLU A 21 8.76 1.45 -0.19
C GLU A 21 9.51 0.36 0.58
N GLY A 22 8.92 -0.16 1.66
CA GLY A 22 9.51 -1.21 2.48
C GLY A 22 9.83 -2.46 1.66
N LEU A 23 8.89 -2.88 0.79
CA LEU A 23 9.11 -3.97 -0.15
C LEU A 23 10.31 -3.67 -1.08
N SER A 24 10.37 -2.47 -1.65
CA SER A 24 11.45 -2.10 -2.57
C SER A 24 12.81 -2.10 -1.88
N LYS A 25 12.89 -1.56 -0.66
CA LYS A 25 14.11 -1.57 0.16
C LYS A 25 14.53 -3.00 0.53
N SER A 26 13.61 -3.85 0.98
CA SER A 26 13.91 -5.25 1.28
C SER A 26 14.33 -6.06 0.06
N LEU A 27 13.79 -5.76 -1.12
CA LEU A 27 14.25 -6.39 -2.37
C LEU A 27 15.66 -5.92 -2.77
N ALA A 28 16.04 -4.69 -2.41
CA ALA A 28 17.37 -4.15 -2.69
C ALA A 28 18.48 -4.93 -1.97
N ASP A 29 18.19 -5.53 -0.81
CA ASP A 29 19.12 -6.44 -0.11
C ASP A 29 19.43 -7.71 -0.91
N HIS A 30 18.59 -8.03 -1.90
CA HIS A 30 18.68 -9.26 -2.72
C HIS A 30 19.05 -9.01 -4.18
N GLY A 31 19.23 -7.76 -4.57
CA GLY A 31 19.65 -7.34 -5.90
C GLY A 31 19.05 -6.02 -6.35
N SER A 32 19.46 -5.54 -7.52
CA SER A 32 19.00 -4.25 -8.04
C SER A 32 17.47 -4.18 -8.19
N VAL A 33 16.90 -3.04 -7.82
CA VAL A 33 15.46 -2.75 -7.87
C VAL A 33 15.20 -1.55 -8.76
N LYS A 34 14.27 -1.69 -9.69
CA LYS A 34 13.71 -0.59 -10.49
C LYS A 34 12.29 -0.32 -10.08
N VAL A 35 11.98 0.90 -9.67
CA VAL A 35 10.64 1.34 -9.29
C VAL A 35 10.04 2.21 -10.39
N PHE A 36 8.83 1.87 -10.84
CA PHE A 36 7.99 2.73 -11.69
C PHE A 36 6.82 3.25 -10.86
N ALA A 37 6.83 4.53 -10.52
CA ALA A 37 5.80 5.18 -9.73
C ALA A 37 5.08 6.28 -10.51
N ASP A 38 3.84 6.61 -10.10
CA ASP A 38 3.20 7.82 -10.59
C ASP A 38 3.88 9.05 -9.96
N GLU A 39 3.90 10.16 -10.70
CA GLU A 39 4.39 11.43 -10.16
C GLU A 39 3.55 11.89 -8.98
N TYR A 40 4.20 12.47 -8.00
CA TYR A 40 3.61 13.12 -6.83
C TYR A 40 4.30 14.46 -6.57
N THR A 41 3.62 15.36 -5.89
CA THR A 41 4.17 16.67 -5.54
C THR A 41 5.43 16.52 -4.69
N ASN A 42 6.49 17.25 -5.05
CA ASN A 42 7.80 17.23 -4.35
C ASN A 42 8.45 15.84 -4.30
N CYS A 43 8.21 15.00 -5.32
CA CYS A 43 8.85 13.67 -5.37
C CYS A 43 10.34 13.75 -5.72
N GLU A 44 10.80 14.83 -6.32
CA GLU A 44 12.19 15.01 -6.75
C GLU A 44 13.17 14.96 -5.58
N ASP A 45 12.86 15.63 -4.46
CA ASP A 45 13.70 15.62 -3.26
C ASP A 45 13.78 14.24 -2.63
N TYR A 46 12.66 13.51 -2.60
CA TYR A 46 12.62 12.13 -2.12
C TYR A 46 13.45 11.20 -3.03
N ASP A 47 13.26 11.32 -4.35
CA ASP A 47 13.93 10.46 -5.31
C ASP A 47 15.45 10.71 -5.32
N TYR A 48 15.88 11.97 -5.17
CA TYR A 48 17.30 12.34 -5.06
C TYR A 48 18.00 11.72 -3.83
N ASN A 49 17.28 11.66 -2.70
CA ASN A 49 17.81 11.11 -1.45
C ASN A 49 17.58 9.59 -1.31
N SER A 50 16.93 8.96 -2.29
CA SER A 50 16.62 7.53 -2.27
C SER A 50 17.75 6.71 -2.89
N GLU A 51 18.08 5.57 -2.28
CA GLU A 51 19.00 4.59 -2.87
C GLU A 51 18.35 3.73 -3.96
N LEU A 52 17.03 3.89 -4.19
CA LEU A 52 16.29 3.14 -5.18
C LEU A 52 16.32 3.84 -6.54
N ASP A 53 16.42 3.06 -7.63
CA ASP A 53 16.26 3.56 -8.99
C ASP A 53 14.77 3.78 -9.30
N ILE A 54 14.31 5.04 -9.18
CA ILE A 54 12.91 5.42 -9.30
C ILE A 54 12.66 6.16 -10.62
N THR A 55 11.69 5.70 -11.41
CA THR A 55 11.16 6.42 -12.56
C THR A 55 9.75 6.93 -12.26
N ARG A 56 9.58 8.25 -12.20
CA ARG A 56 8.28 8.91 -12.06
C ARG A 56 7.62 9.13 -13.42
N VAL A 57 6.36 8.72 -13.51
CA VAL A 57 5.59 8.91 -14.74
C VAL A 57 4.63 10.08 -14.57
N LYS A 58 4.92 11.14 -15.33
CA LYS A 58 4.20 12.44 -15.33
C LYS A 58 2.97 12.40 -16.25
N GLY A 59 2.08 13.38 -16.04
CA GLY A 59 1.00 13.73 -16.96
C GLY A 59 -0.40 13.32 -16.51
N PHE A 60 -1.41 13.67 -17.32
CA PHE A 60 -2.82 13.42 -17.00
C PHE A 60 -3.12 11.93 -16.80
N LYS A 61 -3.92 11.62 -15.79
CA LYS A 61 -4.22 10.27 -15.30
C LYS A 61 -4.60 9.27 -16.41
N VAL A 62 -5.35 9.70 -17.43
CA VAL A 62 -5.80 8.82 -18.52
C VAL A 62 -4.62 8.42 -19.41
N PHE A 63 -3.76 9.35 -19.81
CA PHE A 63 -2.61 9.09 -20.68
C PHE A 63 -1.42 8.51 -19.91
N ARG A 64 -1.26 8.89 -18.63
CA ARG A 64 -0.19 8.41 -17.76
C ARG A 64 -0.13 6.88 -17.66
N LYS A 65 -1.28 6.20 -17.56
CA LYS A 65 -1.32 4.73 -17.51
C LYS A 65 -0.73 4.07 -18.76
N PHE A 66 -0.99 4.62 -19.94
CA PHE A 66 -0.45 4.10 -21.20
C PHE A 66 1.04 4.40 -21.35
N ARG A 67 1.45 5.63 -21.02
CA ARG A 67 2.86 6.03 -21.00
C ARG A 67 3.66 5.17 -20.03
N LYS A 68 3.12 4.94 -18.82
CA LYS A 68 3.74 4.08 -17.82
C LYS A 68 3.91 2.65 -18.33
N ALA A 69 2.86 2.08 -18.91
CA ALA A 69 2.90 0.75 -19.48
C ALA A 69 3.90 0.64 -20.65
N PHE A 70 3.99 1.66 -21.49
CA PHE A 70 4.99 1.71 -22.57
C PHE A 70 6.41 1.67 -22.00
N LEU A 71 6.74 2.54 -21.04
CA LEU A 71 8.07 2.60 -20.41
C LEU A 71 8.43 1.27 -19.74
N ILE A 72 7.46 0.65 -19.04
CA ILE A 72 7.67 -0.64 -18.38
C ILE A 72 7.90 -1.73 -19.39
N ASN A 73 7.08 -1.84 -20.45
CA ASN A 73 7.23 -2.87 -21.46
C ASN A 73 8.58 -2.76 -22.18
N GLU A 74 9.05 -1.55 -22.51
CA GLU A 74 10.37 -1.32 -23.07
C GLU A 74 11.48 -1.71 -22.10
N TYR A 75 11.31 -1.41 -20.83
CA TYR A 75 12.26 -1.79 -19.79
C TYR A 75 12.35 -3.33 -19.63
N LEU A 76 11.20 -4.01 -19.57
CA LEU A 76 11.13 -5.47 -19.45
C LEU A 76 11.71 -6.19 -20.67
N LYS A 77 11.59 -5.58 -21.86
CA LYS A 77 12.17 -6.10 -23.12
C LYS A 77 13.70 -6.12 -23.06
N ASN A 78 14.30 -5.09 -22.50
CA ASN A 78 15.73 -4.83 -22.61
C ASN A 78 16.56 -5.25 -21.38
N ASN A 79 15.92 -5.84 -20.36
CA ASN A 79 16.59 -6.19 -19.11
C ASN A 79 16.32 -7.63 -18.66
N ILE A 80 17.25 -8.17 -17.86
CA ILE A 80 17.09 -9.49 -17.21
C ILE A 80 16.36 -9.27 -15.89
N ILE A 81 15.11 -9.73 -15.82
CA ILE A 81 14.21 -9.53 -14.69
C ILE A 81 14.09 -10.81 -13.87
N LYS A 82 14.27 -10.71 -12.55
CA LYS A 82 14.01 -11.81 -11.60
C LYS A 82 12.52 -11.95 -11.30
N SER A 83 11.84 -10.82 -11.03
CA SER A 83 10.40 -10.78 -10.77
C SER A 83 9.83 -9.38 -10.86
N ILE A 84 8.49 -9.32 -10.99
CA ILE A 84 7.72 -8.08 -11.14
C ILE A 84 6.68 -8.02 -10.03
N TYR A 85 6.57 -6.86 -9.35
CA TYR A 85 5.64 -6.61 -8.26
C TYR A 85 4.69 -5.47 -8.59
N PHE A 86 3.41 -5.67 -8.35
CA PHE A 86 2.35 -4.69 -8.60
C PHE A 86 1.62 -4.36 -7.30
N ASP A 87 1.37 -3.08 -7.05
CA ASP A 87 0.56 -2.59 -5.93
C ASP A 87 -0.95 -2.73 -6.16
N HIS A 88 -1.36 -2.92 -7.42
CA HIS A 88 -2.75 -2.86 -7.83
C HIS A 88 -2.99 -3.54 -9.17
N TRP A 89 -4.10 -4.26 -9.34
CA TRP A 89 -4.45 -4.95 -10.58
C TRP A 89 -4.50 -4.04 -11.83
N LYS A 90 -4.85 -2.75 -11.68
CA LYS A 90 -4.84 -1.78 -12.80
C LYS A 90 -3.45 -1.53 -13.37
N SER A 91 -2.41 -1.74 -12.57
CA SER A 91 -1.03 -1.62 -13.03
C SER A 91 -0.62 -2.75 -13.97
N ILE A 92 -1.35 -3.87 -13.98
CA ILE A 92 -1.12 -5.04 -14.84
C ILE A 92 -1.77 -4.87 -16.22
N GLU A 93 -2.87 -4.12 -16.33
CA GLU A 93 -3.78 -4.15 -17.51
C GLU A 93 -3.08 -3.97 -18.86
N HIS A 94 -2.11 -3.07 -18.91
CA HIS A 94 -1.43 -2.69 -20.15
C HIS A 94 0.00 -3.28 -20.29
N ILE A 95 0.39 -4.16 -19.35
CA ILE A 95 1.63 -4.91 -19.49
C ILE A 95 1.39 -6.05 -20.48
N LYS A 96 2.33 -6.23 -21.41
CA LYS A 96 2.26 -7.29 -22.40
C LYS A 96 2.30 -8.66 -21.73
N PHE A 97 1.45 -9.56 -22.18
CA PHE A 97 1.28 -10.88 -21.59
C PHE A 97 2.58 -11.70 -21.65
N GLU A 98 3.33 -11.60 -22.72
CA GLU A 98 4.62 -12.28 -22.92
C GLU A 98 5.61 -12.06 -21.75
N TYR A 99 5.64 -10.83 -21.16
CA TYR A 99 6.52 -10.54 -20.04
C TYR A 99 5.99 -11.12 -18.72
N LEU A 100 4.67 -11.18 -18.55
CA LEU A 100 4.04 -11.78 -17.38
C LEU A 100 4.10 -13.32 -17.38
N GLU A 101 4.20 -13.92 -18.57
CA GLU A 101 4.51 -15.34 -18.72
C GLU A 101 5.99 -15.64 -18.48
N LYS A 102 6.88 -14.79 -19.02
CA LYS A 102 8.32 -14.97 -18.94
C LYS A 102 8.85 -14.81 -17.50
N PHE A 103 8.36 -13.79 -16.79
CA PHE A 103 8.88 -13.45 -15.47
C PHE A 103 7.87 -13.77 -14.35
N PRO A 104 8.33 -14.23 -13.17
CA PRO A 104 7.46 -14.31 -11.98
C PRO A 104 6.83 -12.95 -11.69
N SER A 105 5.49 -12.92 -11.61
CA SER A 105 4.72 -11.69 -11.39
C SER A 105 3.82 -11.80 -10.17
N PHE A 106 3.90 -10.82 -9.28
CA PHE A 106 3.20 -10.76 -8.00
C PHE A 106 2.32 -9.52 -7.95
N CYS A 107 1.03 -9.68 -7.65
CA CYS A 107 0.13 -8.57 -7.41
C CYS A 107 -0.32 -8.54 -5.95
N LEU A 108 0.00 -7.47 -5.24
CA LEU A 108 -0.46 -7.25 -3.87
C LEU A 108 -1.91 -6.77 -3.91
N ILE A 109 -2.74 -7.31 -3.00
CA ILE A 109 -4.14 -6.94 -2.84
C ILE A 109 -4.46 -6.55 -1.39
N HIS A 110 -5.34 -5.51 -1.24
CA HIS A 110 -5.59 -4.83 0.04
C HIS A 110 -7.07 -4.76 0.43
N SER A 111 -7.95 -5.44 -0.27
CA SER A 111 -9.40 -5.56 -0.12
C SER A 111 -10.25 -4.57 -0.90
N LYS A 112 -10.15 -3.25 -0.71
CA LYS A 112 -11.06 -2.27 -1.32
C LYS A 112 -11.03 -2.30 -2.86
N GLU A 113 -9.85 -2.42 -3.42
CA GLU A 113 -9.61 -2.36 -4.88
C GLU A 113 -10.05 -3.62 -5.62
N ILE A 114 -10.33 -4.70 -4.90
CA ILE A 114 -10.85 -5.95 -5.48
C ILE A 114 -12.35 -6.15 -5.24
N ASN A 115 -12.96 -5.39 -4.33
CA ASN A 115 -14.37 -5.51 -3.98
C ASN A 115 -15.25 -4.80 -5.01
N HIS A 116 -15.47 -5.45 -6.14
CA HIS A 116 -16.33 -4.96 -7.22
C HIS A 116 -17.54 -5.89 -7.40
N PRO A 117 -18.76 -5.38 -7.67
CA PRO A 117 -19.91 -6.22 -7.96
C PRO A 117 -19.60 -7.21 -9.09
N ILE A 118 -19.86 -8.48 -8.84
CA ILE A 118 -19.69 -9.55 -9.85
C ILE A 118 -20.53 -9.20 -11.08
N GLY A 119 -19.95 -9.37 -12.28
CA GLY A 119 -20.58 -8.98 -13.55
C GLY A 119 -20.34 -7.52 -13.96
N SER A 120 -19.84 -6.65 -13.06
CA SER A 120 -19.51 -5.28 -13.45
C SER A 120 -18.29 -5.21 -14.38
N ALA A 121 -18.19 -4.13 -15.16
CA ALA A 121 -17.04 -3.89 -16.04
C ALA A 121 -15.71 -3.84 -15.28
N LEU A 122 -15.71 -3.31 -14.04
CA LEU A 122 -14.52 -3.30 -13.19
C LEU A 122 -14.13 -4.69 -12.73
N HIS A 123 -15.11 -5.53 -12.36
CA HIS A 123 -14.88 -6.94 -12.01
C HIS A 123 -14.28 -7.72 -13.19
N ALA A 124 -14.85 -7.58 -14.39
CA ALA A 124 -14.35 -8.24 -15.59
C ALA A 124 -12.90 -7.83 -15.92
N ARG A 125 -12.57 -6.54 -15.82
CA ARG A 125 -11.21 -6.03 -16.03
C ARG A 125 -10.23 -6.56 -14.97
N MET A 126 -10.61 -6.54 -13.72
CA MET A 126 -9.83 -7.09 -12.60
C MET A 126 -9.54 -8.57 -12.81
N SER A 127 -10.56 -9.37 -13.12
CA SER A 127 -10.42 -10.80 -13.39
C SER A 127 -9.46 -11.07 -14.57
N LYS A 128 -9.55 -10.27 -15.65
CA LYS A 128 -8.64 -10.35 -16.78
C LYS A 128 -7.19 -10.04 -16.38
N ALA A 129 -6.97 -9.04 -15.52
CA ALA A 129 -5.64 -8.72 -15.03
C ALA A 129 -5.05 -9.85 -14.16
N PHE A 130 -5.83 -10.40 -13.23
CA PHE A 130 -5.37 -11.49 -12.38
C PHE A 130 -5.13 -12.82 -13.12
N LYS A 131 -5.84 -13.07 -14.22
CA LYS A 131 -5.54 -14.23 -15.09
C LYS A 131 -4.12 -14.16 -15.65
N LYS A 132 -3.62 -12.96 -15.95
CA LYS A 132 -2.27 -12.74 -16.48
C LYS A 132 -1.17 -12.86 -15.41
N THR A 133 -1.48 -12.66 -14.12
CA THR A 133 -0.50 -12.64 -13.03
C THR A 133 -0.27 -14.05 -12.50
N LYS A 134 0.98 -14.42 -12.19
CA LYS A 134 1.30 -15.75 -11.64
C LYS A 134 0.88 -15.88 -10.19
N PHE A 135 1.14 -14.86 -9.36
CA PHE A 135 0.89 -14.89 -7.92
C PHE A 135 0.11 -13.66 -7.46
N ILE A 136 -0.78 -13.85 -6.52
CA ILE A 136 -1.56 -12.81 -5.87
C ILE A 136 -1.27 -12.85 -4.38
N ILE A 137 -0.83 -11.74 -3.81
CA ILE A 137 -0.44 -11.64 -2.41
C ILE A 137 -1.52 -10.90 -1.65
N ALA A 138 -2.26 -11.63 -0.83
CA ALA A 138 -3.27 -11.07 0.07
C ALA A 138 -2.61 -10.65 1.39
N ASN A 139 -2.89 -9.44 1.85
CA ASN A 139 -2.35 -8.90 3.08
C ASN A 139 -2.95 -9.53 4.36
N SER A 140 -4.00 -10.33 4.23
CA SER A 140 -4.67 -10.99 5.35
C SER A 140 -5.57 -12.13 4.86
N LYS A 141 -6.01 -12.98 5.80
CA LYS A 141 -7.02 -14.02 5.53
C LYS A 141 -8.32 -13.39 5.00
N TYR A 142 -8.78 -12.28 5.58
CA TYR A 142 -9.98 -11.57 5.11
C TYR A 142 -9.88 -11.18 3.64
N THR A 143 -8.72 -10.64 3.23
CA THR A 143 -8.49 -10.23 1.83
C THR A 143 -8.43 -11.43 0.89
N LYS A 144 -7.84 -12.56 1.32
CA LYS A 144 -7.87 -13.82 0.58
C LYS A 144 -9.31 -14.31 0.39
N ASP A 145 -10.09 -14.38 1.48
CA ASP A 145 -11.48 -14.85 1.44
C ASP A 145 -12.34 -13.94 0.54
N LEU A 146 -12.09 -12.62 0.56
CA LEU A 146 -12.74 -11.67 -0.35
C LEU A 146 -12.36 -11.95 -1.81
N ALA A 147 -11.08 -12.18 -2.10
CA ALA A 147 -10.61 -12.48 -3.45
C ALA A 147 -11.27 -13.76 -4.01
N ILE A 148 -11.41 -14.80 -3.19
CA ILE A 148 -12.12 -16.03 -3.57
C ILE A 148 -13.59 -15.72 -3.89
N ARG A 149 -14.28 -14.92 -3.06
CA ARG A 149 -15.66 -14.47 -3.33
C ARG A 149 -15.78 -13.67 -4.63
N MET A 150 -14.70 -13.00 -5.06
CA MET A 150 -14.62 -12.30 -6.34
C MET A 150 -14.21 -13.22 -7.51
N ASN A 151 -14.33 -14.53 -7.35
CA ASN A 151 -13.99 -15.56 -8.34
C ASN A 151 -12.52 -15.53 -8.80
N ILE A 152 -11.60 -15.16 -7.90
CA ILE A 152 -10.16 -15.28 -8.14
C ILE A 152 -9.72 -16.68 -7.71
N GLU A 153 -8.89 -17.34 -8.52
CA GLU A 153 -8.42 -18.71 -8.27
C GLU A 153 -7.61 -18.80 -6.96
N ASP A 154 -8.08 -19.61 -6.01
CA ASP A 154 -7.44 -19.81 -4.70
C ASP A 154 -5.97 -20.22 -4.80
N LYS A 155 -5.63 -21.11 -5.74
CA LYS A 155 -4.25 -21.61 -5.93
C LYS A 155 -3.24 -20.50 -6.26
N LYS A 156 -3.69 -19.35 -6.75
CA LYS A 156 -2.83 -18.18 -7.04
C LYS A 156 -2.65 -17.28 -5.82
N ILE A 157 -3.49 -17.42 -4.77
CA ILE A 157 -3.55 -16.47 -3.67
C ILE A 157 -2.75 -16.97 -2.48
N HIS A 158 -1.73 -16.22 -2.13
CA HIS A 158 -0.88 -16.45 -0.97
C HIS A 158 -1.11 -15.36 0.07
N ILE A 159 -1.16 -15.73 1.35
CA ILE A 159 -1.27 -14.76 2.44
C ILE A 159 0.14 -14.40 2.88
N ILE A 160 0.49 -13.11 2.75
CA ILE A 160 1.71 -12.54 3.33
C ILE A 160 1.28 -11.27 4.05
N ASN A 161 1.32 -11.29 5.37
CA ASN A 161 1.01 -10.11 6.17
C ASN A 161 2.06 -9.03 5.93
N PRO A 162 1.66 -7.74 5.87
CA PRO A 162 2.61 -6.64 5.74
C PRO A 162 3.63 -6.66 6.86
N GLY A 163 4.89 -6.47 6.51
CA GLY A 163 5.93 -6.27 7.48
C GLY A 163 5.81 -4.90 8.17
N THR A 164 6.44 -4.77 9.31
CA THR A 164 6.60 -3.51 10.03
C THR A 164 8.04 -3.37 10.46
N ASN A 165 8.51 -2.14 10.55
CA ASN A 165 9.82 -1.87 11.11
C ASN A 165 9.83 -2.18 12.60
N TYR A 166 10.95 -2.67 13.10
CA TYR A 166 11.15 -2.78 14.55
C TYR A 166 11.03 -1.42 15.20
N PRO A 167 10.53 -1.35 16.46
CA PRO A 167 10.49 -0.10 17.19
C PRO A 167 11.88 0.52 17.28
N ILE A 168 11.99 1.76 16.84
CA ILE A 168 13.20 2.55 17.05
C ILE A 168 13.24 2.90 18.54
N GLU A 169 14.41 2.92 19.16
CA GLU A 169 14.55 3.44 20.51
C GLU A 169 14.00 4.87 20.59
N ILE A 170 12.99 5.05 21.41
CA ILE A 170 12.35 6.34 21.60
C ILE A 170 13.27 7.21 22.45
N GLY A 171 13.73 8.31 21.89
CA GLY A 171 14.57 9.29 22.56
C GLY A 171 13.90 9.92 23.78
N LYS A 172 14.71 10.52 24.65
CA LYS A 172 14.21 11.20 25.88
C LYS A 172 13.24 12.33 25.57
N GLU A 173 13.47 13.07 24.50
CA GLU A 173 12.61 14.19 24.06
C GLU A 173 11.20 13.71 23.65
N GLN A 174 11.11 12.65 22.85
CA GLN A 174 9.84 12.07 22.43
C GLN A 174 9.05 11.52 23.64
N LYS A 175 9.73 10.87 24.59
CA LYS A 175 9.13 10.41 25.85
C LYS A 175 8.59 11.57 26.68
N LYS A 176 9.36 12.66 26.77
CA LYS A 176 8.95 13.90 27.48
C LYS A 176 7.70 14.48 26.83
N ARG A 177 7.68 14.64 25.50
CA ARG A 177 6.53 15.16 24.76
C ARG A 177 5.28 14.27 24.92
N ALA A 178 5.43 12.95 24.90
CA ALA A 178 4.32 12.05 25.15
C ALA A 178 3.77 12.20 26.57
N LYS A 179 4.65 12.41 27.57
CA LYS A 179 4.26 12.68 28.97
C LYS A 179 3.54 14.02 29.10
N GLU A 180 3.98 15.06 28.40
CA GLU A 180 3.29 16.36 28.38
C GLU A 180 1.89 16.26 27.78
N ILE A 181 1.71 15.45 26.72
CA ILE A 181 0.39 15.25 26.11
C ILE A 181 -0.52 14.43 27.01
N PHE A 182 -0.08 13.31 27.56
CA PHE A 182 -0.93 12.41 28.32
C PHE A 182 -0.98 12.68 29.81
N GLY A 183 0.07 13.27 30.39
CA GLY A 183 0.17 13.45 31.84
C GLY A 183 0.03 12.14 32.62
N ASP A 184 -0.66 12.21 33.75
CA ASP A 184 -0.96 11.06 34.59
C ASP A 184 -2.34 10.43 34.30
N SER A 185 -2.97 10.83 33.17
CA SER A 185 -4.29 10.31 32.78
C SER A 185 -4.26 8.78 32.60
N PHE A 186 -5.38 8.13 32.94
CA PHE A 186 -5.56 6.69 32.76
C PHE A 186 -7.06 6.35 32.53
N PRO A 187 -7.37 5.47 31.60
CA PRO A 187 -6.46 4.90 30.55
C PRO A 187 -6.06 5.94 29.50
N LYS A 188 -4.93 5.66 28.81
CA LYS A 188 -4.44 6.46 27.68
C LYS A 188 -4.85 5.78 26.39
N ILE A 189 -5.70 6.43 25.61
CA ILE A 189 -6.20 5.89 24.34
C ILE A 189 -5.69 6.75 23.20
N ILE A 190 -5.22 6.09 22.12
CA ILE A 190 -4.72 6.76 20.94
C ILE A 190 -5.31 6.14 19.67
N THR A 191 -5.70 6.98 18.72
CA THR A 191 -6.00 6.57 17.35
C THR A 191 -5.06 7.26 16.39
N VAL A 192 -4.35 6.48 15.57
CA VAL A 192 -3.50 6.98 14.49
C VAL A 192 -4.15 6.58 13.17
N ALA A 193 -4.90 7.50 12.55
CA ALA A 193 -5.64 7.22 11.33
C ALA A 193 -6.09 8.51 10.65
N ARG A 194 -6.44 8.42 9.36
CA ARG A 194 -7.16 9.52 8.69
C ARG A 194 -8.52 9.74 9.39
N LEU A 195 -8.96 10.98 9.48
CA LEU A 195 -10.31 11.32 9.89
C LEU A 195 -11.26 11.01 8.73
N ASP A 196 -11.79 9.80 8.73
CA ASP A 196 -12.61 9.19 7.68
C ASP A 196 -13.65 8.29 8.37
N LYS A 197 -14.90 8.32 7.96
CA LYS A 197 -16.02 7.52 8.53
C LYS A 197 -15.68 6.06 8.77
N ARG A 198 -14.88 5.45 7.89
CA ARG A 198 -14.45 4.05 8.03
C ARG A 198 -13.52 3.80 9.22
N LYS A 199 -12.92 4.85 9.77
CA LYS A 199 -12.04 4.75 10.94
C LYS A 199 -12.82 4.83 12.25
N SER A 200 -14.12 5.11 12.15
CA SER A 200 -15.08 5.04 13.27
C SER A 200 -14.69 5.88 14.49
N HIS A 201 -14.09 7.05 14.28
CA HIS A 201 -13.71 7.97 15.38
C HIS A 201 -14.91 8.30 16.26
N GLN A 202 -16.09 8.50 15.67
CA GLN A 202 -17.33 8.73 16.40
C GLN A 202 -17.67 7.60 17.39
N ASN A 203 -17.50 6.33 16.98
CA ASN A 203 -17.75 5.20 17.89
C ASN A 203 -16.76 5.17 19.05
N VAL A 204 -15.50 5.55 18.82
CA VAL A 204 -14.50 5.67 19.89
C VAL A 204 -14.92 6.74 20.88
N LEU A 205 -15.34 7.93 20.41
CA LEU A 205 -15.81 9.02 21.26
C LEU A 205 -17.04 8.62 22.08
N MET A 206 -18.00 7.93 21.47
CA MET A 206 -19.17 7.41 22.22
C MET A 206 -18.78 6.38 23.27
N THR A 207 -17.83 5.51 22.98
CA THR A 207 -17.31 4.53 23.95
C THR A 207 -16.61 5.23 25.10
N ILE A 208 -15.79 6.24 24.82
CA ILE A 208 -15.10 7.04 25.85
C ILE A 208 -16.12 7.72 26.74
N LYS A 209 -17.18 8.32 26.18
CA LYS A 209 -18.27 8.91 26.97
C LYS A 209 -18.83 7.94 28.01
N ASN A 210 -19.01 6.68 27.66
CA ASN A 210 -19.51 5.62 28.53
C ASN A 210 -18.48 5.17 29.58
N LEU A 211 -17.19 5.39 29.33
CA LEU A 211 -16.10 5.02 30.24
C LEU A 211 -15.78 6.10 31.27
N ILE A 212 -16.11 7.37 31.01
CA ILE A 212 -15.84 8.50 31.93
C ILE A 212 -16.30 8.25 33.37
N PRO A 213 -17.50 7.69 33.66
CA PRO A 213 -17.91 7.45 35.01
C PRO A 213 -17.00 6.50 35.81
N SER A 214 -16.36 5.53 35.12
CA SER A 214 -15.43 4.57 35.72
C SER A 214 -13.96 5.01 35.64
N TYR A 215 -13.66 5.90 34.73
CA TYR A 215 -12.31 6.39 34.44
C TYR A 215 -12.36 7.91 34.20
N PRO A 216 -12.52 8.73 35.24
CA PRO A 216 -12.69 10.19 35.10
C PRO A 216 -11.45 10.86 34.44
N ASP A 217 -10.25 10.28 34.59
CA ASP A 217 -9.01 10.81 34.06
C ASP A 217 -8.64 10.20 32.67
N ILE A 218 -9.59 9.53 32.00
CA ILE A 218 -9.39 8.97 30.68
C ILE A 218 -8.99 10.05 29.69
N LYS A 219 -7.95 9.78 28.89
CA LYS A 219 -7.49 10.69 27.82
C LYS A 219 -7.44 10.01 26.48
N TYR A 220 -8.05 10.63 25.50
CA TYR A 220 -8.02 10.19 24.12
C TYR A 220 -7.27 11.20 23.26
N VAL A 221 -6.32 10.69 22.47
CA VAL A 221 -5.54 11.47 21.50
C VAL A 221 -5.79 10.90 20.11
N CYS A 222 -6.20 11.75 19.18
CA CYS A 222 -6.37 11.39 17.78
C CYS A 222 -5.27 12.06 16.96
N ILE A 223 -4.54 11.24 16.18
CA ILE A 223 -3.46 11.70 15.29
C ILE A 223 -3.86 11.38 13.87
N GLY A 224 -4.02 12.42 13.06
CA GLY A 224 -4.37 12.32 11.67
C GLY A 224 -5.04 13.57 11.13
N SER A 225 -5.35 13.54 9.85
CA SER A 225 -6.11 14.57 9.13
C SER A 225 -7.17 13.91 8.26
N GLY A 226 -8.21 14.66 7.85
CA GLY A 226 -9.29 14.17 7.02
C GLY A 226 -10.48 15.12 6.99
N ASP A 227 -11.57 14.66 6.42
CA ASP A 227 -12.77 15.46 6.15
C ASP A 227 -13.83 15.39 7.28
N GLU A 228 -13.57 14.69 8.39
CA GLU A 228 -14.42 14.59 9.58
C GLU A 228 -13.91 15.42 10.75
#